data_557c6755aa1718cf73c9483f4e489fcc
#
_entry.id   557c6755aa1718cf73c9483f4e489fcc
#
_cell.length_a   1.000
_cell.length_b   1.000
_cell.length_c   1.000
_cell.angle_alpha   90.00
_cell.angle_beta   90.00
_cell.angle_gamma   90.00
#
_symmetry.space_group_name_H-M   'P 1'
#
loop_
_entity.id
_entity.type
_entity.pdbx_description
1 polymer ?
#
loop_
_entity_poly.entity_id
_entity_poly.type
_entity_poly.pdbx_seq_one_letter_code
_entity_poly.pdbx_strand_id
1 'polypeptide(L)'
;PQESLETDSQPSHQIPHGSVFQDAQGNILTDAQKDSLVQYMDNIQALRRYDQDNNNTEYILFQDYEDLRGFVSDDAIENLIEENKLRRSGGQGAVLNKRINDQWKDKPLPDGDFLQMIDGSVKSFSDYKGKLLVINFWYINCGPCIAEMPYLNDLVNQYQNEDIHFLALSFDTIPDIKSFLNKTEFKYEHGSISR
;
A
#
# COMPACT_ATOMS: atom_id res chain seq x y z
N PRO A 1 -11.55 4.14 15.47
CA PRO A 1 -11.32 2.87 14.80
C PRO A 1 -11.63 3.05 13.33
N GLN A 2 -10.60 2.98 12.47
CA GLN A 2 -10.79 3.04 11.02
C GLN A 2 -11.29 1.67 10.57
N GLU A 3 -12.50 1.62 10.05
CA GLU A 3 -13.01 0.46 9.32
C GLU A 3 -12.16 0.27 8.06
N SER A 4 -11.46 -0.85 7.94
CA SER A 4 -10.78 -1.22 6.70
C SER A 4 -11.80 -1.86 5.76
N LEU A 5 -12.24 -1.10 4.77
CA LEU A 5 -13.12 -1.56 3.70
C LEU A 5 -12.27 -2.03 2.52
N GLU A 6 -12.43 -3.26 2.09
CA GLU A 6 -11.78 -3.81 0.90
C GLU A 6 -12.84 -4.34 -0.07
N THR A 7 -12.74 -3.95 -1.35
CA THR A 7 -13.53 -4.57 -2.42
C THR A 7 -12.70 -5.66 -3.08
N ASP A 8 -13.19 -6.90 -3.02
CA ASP A 8 -12.55 -8.04 -3.68
C ASP A 8 -13.22 -8.28 -5.04
N SER A 9 -12.46 -8.07 -6.12
CA SER A 9 -12.93 -8.26 -7.49
C SER A 9 -12.53 -9.62 -8.09
N GLN A 10 -11.96 -10.53 -7.28
CA GLN A 10 -11.66 -11.91 -7.70
C GLN A 10 -11.88 -12.92 -6.58
N PRO A 11 -12.74 -13.93 -6.76
CA PRO A 11 -13.04 -14.95 -5.74
C PRO A 11 -12.00 -16.09 -5.74
N SER A 12 -10.72 -15.79 -5.59
CA SER A 12 -9.68 -16.83 -5.46
C SER A 12 -9.13 -16.99 -4.04
N HIS A 13 -9.60 -16.19 -3.09
CA HIS A 13 -9.27 -16.39 -1.68
C HIS A 13 -10.30 -17.30 -1.03
N GLN A 14 -9.83 -18.29 -0.29
CA GLN A 14 -10.71 -19.15 0.51
C GLN A 14 -11.52 -18.27 1.48
N ILE A 15 -12.82 -18.22 1.27
CA ILE A 15 -13.75 -17.51 2.15
C ILE A 15 -13.65 -18.15 3.54
N PRO A 16 -13.38 -17.38 4.60
CA PRO A 16 -13.28 -17.93 5.95
C PRO A 16 -14.58 -18.66 6.35
N HIS A 17 -14.45 -19.80 7.01
CA HIS A 17 -15.60 -20.49 7.57
C HIS A 17 -16.35 -19.58 8.56
N GLY A 18 -17.67 -19.45 8.38
CA GLY A 18 -18.51 -18.60 9.21
C GLY A 18 -18.77 -17.21 8.65
N SER A 19 -18.30 -16.89 7.43
CA SER A 19 -18.62 -15.62 6.78
C SER A 19 -20.12 -15.48 6.51
N VAL A 20 -20.67 -14.28 6.73
CA VAL A 20 -22.06 -13.93 6.47
C VAL A 20 -22.13 -13.15 5.16
N PHE A 21 -23.06 -13.53 4.28
CA PHE A 21 -23.34 -12.80 3.05
C PHE A 21 -24.68 -12.08 3.15
N GLN A 22 -24.70 -10.84 2.72
CA GLN A 22 -25.89 -9.98 2.67
C GLN A 22 -26.06 -9.41 1.25
N ASP A 23 -27.31 -9.16 0.88
CA ASP A 23 -27.59 -8.33 -0.31
C ASP A 23 -27.51 -6.84 0.03
N ALA A 24 -27.66 -6.00 -1.00
CA ALA A 24 -27.67 -4.54 -0.84
C ALA A 24 -28.88 -3.98 -0.05
N GLN A 25 -29.83 -4.83 0.33
CA GLN A 25 -30.96 -4.50 1.19
C GLN A 25 -30.74 -4.96 2.65
N GLY A 26 -29.59 -5.59 2.93
CA GLY A 26 -29.25 -6.08 4.27
C GLY A 26 -29.83 -7.45 4.62
N ASN A 27 -30.41 -8.15 3.65
CA ASN A 27 -30.92 -9.50 3.90
C ASN A 27 -29.77 -10.51 3.91
N ILE A 28 -29.68 -11.32 4.94
CA ILE A 28 -28.72 -12.43 5.01
C ILE A 28 -29.07 -13.47 3.94
N LEU A 29 -28.06 -13.82 3.14
CA LEU A 29 -28.20 -14.75 2.03
C LEU A 29 -27.85 -16.18 2.46
N THR A 30 -28.65 -17.14 2.04
CA THR A 30 -28.27 -18.55 2.06
C THR A 30 -27.23 -18.83 0.97
N ASP A 31 -26.49 -19.94 1.09
CA ASP A 31 -25.50 -20.32 0.06
C ASP A 31 -26.13 -20.45 -1.33
N ALA A 32 -27.32 -21.01 -1.43
CA ALA A 32 -28.02 -21.13 -2.69
C ALA A 32 -28.42 -19.78 -3.32
N GLN A 33 -28.80 -18.81 -2.50
CA GLN A 33 -29.12 -17.44 -2.94
C GLN A 33 -27.87 -16.72 -3.39
N LYS A 34 -26.78 -16.80 -2.60
CA LYS A 34 -25.47 -16.24 -2.93
C LYS A 34 -24.97 -16.79 -4.27
N ASP A 35 -24.97 -18.13 -4.43
CA ASP A 35 -24.51 -18.78 -5.64
C ASP A 35 -25.35 -18.39 -6.87
N SER A 36 -26.66 -18.26 -6.67
CA SER A 36 -27.57 -17.76 -7.71
C SER A 36 -27.25 -16.33 -8.13
N LEU A 37 -27.01 -15.41 -7.17
CA LEU A 37 -26.63 -14.03 -7.48
C LEU A 37 -25.33 -13.97 -8.26
N VAL A 38 -24.29 -14.69 -7.80
CA VAL A 38 -22.97 -14.73 -8.47
C VAL A 38 -23.07 -15.35 -9.87
N GLN A 39 -23.93 -16.35 -10.06
CA GLN A 39 -24.06 -17.05 -11.35
C GLN A 39 -24.89 -16.26 -12.39
N TYR A 40 -25.92 -15.55 -11.97
CA TYR A 40 -26.92 -14.98 -12.88
C TYR A 40 -26.86 -13.44 -12.98
N MET A 41 -26.09 -12.77 -12.14
CA MET A 41 -25.93 -11.31 -12.19
C MET A 41 -24.56 -10.93 -12.72
N ASP A 42 -24.54 -10.18 -13.83
CA ASP A 42 -23.31 -9.61 -14.36
C ASP A 42 -22.75 -8.53 -13.43
N ASN A 43 -21.41 -8.49 -13.29
CA ASN A 43 -20.69 -7.47 -12.53
C ASN A 43 -21.02 -7.39 -11.02
N ILE A 44 -21.42 -8.51 -10.40
CA ILE A 44 -21.57 -8.55 -8.95
C ILE A 44 -20.23 -8.28 -8.26
N GLN A 45 -20.24 -7.42 -7.27
CA GLN A 45 -19.08 -7.06 -6.45
C GLN A 45 -19.39 -7.43 -4.99
N ALA A 46 -18.35 -7.56 -4.17
CA ALA A 46 -18.49 -7.80 -2.76
C ALA A 46 -17.71 -6.75 -1.96
N LEU A 47 -18.36 -6.09 -1.02
CA LEU A 47 -17.72 -5.31 0.01
C LEU A 47 -17.47 -6.20 1.21
N ARG A 48 -16.21 -6.33 1.61
CA ARG A 48 -15.82 -7.07 2.81
C ARG A 48 -15.81 -6.13 4.02
N ARG A 49 -16.48 -6.52 5.09
CA ARG A 49 -16.48 -5.85 6.38
C ARG A 49 -16.16 -6.84 7.49
N TYR A 50 -15.28 -6.45 8.41
CA TYR A 50 -14.99 -7.24 9.59
C TYR A 50 -15.80 -6.71 10.78
N ASP A 51 -16.69 -7.54 11.30
CA ASP A 51 -17.44 -7.26 12.50
C ASP A 51 -16.61 -7.67 13.73
N GLN A 52 -16.09 -6.68 14.44
CA GLN A 52 -15.24 -6.89 15.63
C GLN A 52 -16.04 -7.45 16.82
N ASP A 53 -17.31 -7.09 16.93
CA ASP A 53 -18.14 -7.50 18.07
C ASP A 53 -18.49 -8.99 18.02
N ASN A 54 -18.71 -9.51 16.82
CA ASN A 54 -19.05 -10.90 16.57
C ASN A 54 -17.88 -11.75 16.06
N ASN A 55 -16.68 -11.16 15.92
CA ASN A 55 -15.49 -11.81 15.37
C ASN A 55 -15.77 -12.50 14.02
N ASN A 56 -16.50 -11.84 13.13
CA ASN A 56 -16.99 -12.41 11.90
C ASN A 56 -16.66 -11.51 10.70
N THR A 57 -16.56 -12.12 9.52
CA THR A 57 -16.41 -11.40 8.25
C THR A 57 -17.74 -11.38 7.52
N GLU A 58 -18.22 -10.20 7.19
CA GLU A 58 -19.43 -9.98 6.41
C GLU A 58 -19.06 -9.58 4.99
N TYR A 59 -19.83 -10.06 4.05
CA TYR A 59 -19.74 -9.70 2.63
C TYR A 59 -21.08 -9.14 2.16
N ILE A 60 -21.08 -7.88 1.72
CA ILE A 60 -22.24 -7.22 1.12
C ILE A 60 -22.10 -7.33 -0.39
N LEU A 61 -23.02 -8.07 -1.03
CA LEU A 61 -23.05 -8.23 -2.49
C LEU A 61 -23.82 -7.07 -3.12
N PHE A 62 -23.22 -6.41 -4.10
CA PHE A 62 -23.80 -5.24 -4.76
C PHE A 62 -23.40 -5.20 -6.24
N GLN A 63 -24.13 -4.46 -7.06
CA GLN A 63 -23.80 -4.20 -8.47
C GLN A 63 -23.34 -2.77 -8.69
N ASP A 64 -24.01 -1.81 -8.06
CA ASP A 64 -23.66 -0.39 -8.12
C ASP A 64 -23.19 0.09 -6.74
N TYR A 65 -22.21 0.98 -6.70
CA TYR A 65 -21.73 1.56 -5.44
C TYR A 65 -22.84 2.33 -4.69
N GLU A 66 -23.85 2.84 -5.38
CA GLU A 66 -25.01 3.47 -4.77
C GLU A 66 -25.83 2.49 -3.89
N ASP A 67 -25.78 1.18 -4.21
CA ASP A 67 -26.41 0.13 -3.40
C ASP A 67 -25.82 0.03 -1.98
N LEU A 68 -24.61 0.56 -1.78
CA LEU A 68 -23.93 0.55 -0.48
C LEU A 68 -24.39 1.67 0.46
N ARG A 69 -25.31 2.55 0.04
CA ARG A 69 -25.89 3.58 0.92
C ARG A 69 -26.60 2.94 2.10
N GLY A 70 -26.23 3.41 3.29
CA GLY A 70 -26.74 2.85 4.56
C GLY A 70 -25.86 1.74 5.16
N PHE A 71 -24.93 1.15 4.39
CA PHE A 71 -23.92 0.22 4.93
C PHE A 71 -22.62 0.93 5.26
N VAL A 72 -22.28 1.95 4.46
CA VAL A 72 -21.06 2.75 4.63
C VAL A 72 -21.37 4.23 4.43
N SER A 73 -20.48 5.11 4.87
CA SER A 73 -20.64 6.56 4.69
C SER A 73 -20.53 6.96 3.20
N ASP A 74 -21.14 8.08 2.85
CA ASP A 74 -21.06 8.61 1.49
C ASP A 74 -19.60 8.87 1.06
N ASP A 75 -18.75 9.40 1.96
CA ASP A 75 -17.31 9.57 1.70
C ASP A 75 -16.60 8.25 1.39
N ALA A 76 -17.00 7.15 2.06
CA ALA A 76 -16.45 5.82 1.78
C ALA A 76 -16.89 5.31 0.40
N ILE A 77 -18.14 5.57 -0.01
CA ILE A 77 -18.63 5.23 -1.36
C ILE A 77 -17.84 5.99 -2.42
N GLU A 78 -17.64 7.30 -2.26
CA GLU A 78 -16.86 8.10 -3.20
C GLU A 78 -15.42 7.59 -3.33
N ASN A 79 -14.77 7.24 -2.21
CA ASN A 79 -13.44 6.64 -2.22
C ASN A 79 -13.39 5.31 -2.96
N LEU A 80 -14.38 4.42 -2.76
CA LEU A 80 -14.48 3.14 -3.46
C LEU A 80 -14.66 3.33 -4.97
N ILE A 81 -15.49 4.28 -5.39
CA ILE A 81 -15.69 4.63 -6.80
C ILE A 81 -14.37 5.12 -7.41
N GLU A 82 -13.66 6.02 -6.74
CA GLU A 82 -12.39 6.57 -7.21
C GLU A 82 -11.31 5.48 -7.30
N GLU A 83 -11.17 4.63 -6.27
CA GLU A 83 -10.25 3.49 -6.29
C GLU A 83 -10.54 2.51 -7.44
N ASN A 84 -11.82 2.25 -7.72
CA ASN A 84 -12.20 1.38 -8.84
C ASN A 84 -11.81 2.00 -10.19
N LYS A 85 -12.00 3.33 -10.36
CA LYS A 85 -11.53 4.05 -11.56
C LYS A 85 -10.02 3.94 -11.70
N LEU A 86 -9.26 4.15 -10.62
CA LEU A 86 -7.80 4.01 -10.61
C LEU A 86 -7.35 2.58 -10.94
N ARG A 87 -8.02 1.58 -10.38
CA ARG A 87 -7.74 0.16 -10.64
C ARG A 87 -7.93 -0.18 -12.12
N ARG A 88 -8.98 0.34 -12.75
CA ARG A 88 -9.26 0.13 -14.18
C ARG A 88 -8.24 0.83 -15.08
N SER A 89 -7.73 1.98 -14.70
CA SER A 89 -6.78 2.77 -15.50
C SER A 89 -5.31 2.45 -15.22
N GLY A 90 -4.93 2.13 -13.99
CA GLY A 90 -3.55 1.95 -13.55
C GLY A 90 -3.28 0.66 -12.76
N GLY A 91 -4.27 -0.21 -12.63
CA GLY A 91 -4.16 -1.46 -11.88
C GLY A 91 -4.04 -1.28 -10.36
N GLN A 92 -3.69 -2.38 -9.66
CA GLN A 92 -3.54 -2.39 -8.20
C GLN A 92 -2.51 -1.38 -7.68
N GLY A 93 -1.44 -1.13 -8.44
CA GLY A 93 -0.40 -0.18 -8.06
C GLY A 93 -0.91 1.25 -7.91
N ALA A 94 -1.85 1.69 -8.78
CA ALA A 94 -2.43 3.03 -8.71
C ALA A 94 -3.27 3.22 -7.43
N VAL A 95 -4.05 2.21 -7.05
CA VAL A 95 -4.85 2.22 -5.82
C VAL A 95 -3.95 2.24 -4.57
N LEU A 96 -2.91 1.40 -4.55
CA LEU A 96 -1.96 1.36 -3.45
C LEU A 96 -1.24 2.70 -3.28
N ASN A 97 -0.78 3.31 -4.38
CA ASN A 97 -0.13 4.62 -4.35
C ASN A 97 -1.07 5.70 -3.82
N LYS A 98 -2.35 5.69 -4.23
CA LYS A 98 -3.34 6.63 -3.66
C LYS A 98 -3.48 6.45 -2.16
N ARG A 99 -3.67 5.23 -1.66
CA ARG A 99 -3.82 4.95 -0.23
C ARG A 99 -2.59 5.38 0.58
N ILE A 100 -1.38 5.10 0.07
CA ILE A 100 -0.14 5.53 0.71
C ILE A 100 -0.07 7.06 0.75
N ASN A 101 -0.36 7.73 -0.36
CA ASN A 101 -0.37 9.19 -0.42
C ASN A 101 -1.37 9.80 0.57
N ASP A 102 -2.61 9.31 0.61
CA ASP A 102 -3.65 9.81 1.51
C ASP A 102 -3.27 9.59 2.99
N GLN A 103 -2.56 8.50 3.27
CA GLN A 103 -2.10 8.19 4.62
C GLN A 103 -0.93 9.08 5.06
N TRP A 104 0.02 9.39 4.19
CA TRP A 104 1.30 10.00 4.55
C TRP A 104 1.48 11.44 4.05
N LYS A 105 0.67 11.87 3.07
CA LYS A 105 0.74 13.23 2.53
C LYS A 105 0.58 14.27 3.65
N ASP A 106 1.46 15.25 3.65
CA ASP A 106 1.49 16.37 4.59
C ASP A 106 1.65 15.97 6.07
N LYS A 107 2.06 14.72 6.35
CA LYS A 107 2.36 14.26 7.70
C LYS A 107 3.87 14.26 7.96
N PRO A 108 4.28 14.54 9.21
CA PRO A 108 5.69 14.46 9.57
C PRO A 108 6.20 13.03 9.46
N LEU A 109 7.46 12.88 9.04
CA LEU A 109 8.15 11.60 9.11
C LEU A 109 8.31 11.15 10.58
N PRO A 110 8.36 9.84 10.85
CA PRO A 110 8.59 9.33 12.21
C PRO A 110 9.88 9.86 12.79
N ASP A 111 9.86 10.26 14.08
CA ASP A 111 11.08 10.60 14.82
C ASP A 111 11.67 9.34 15.48
N GLY A 112 12.97 9.36 15.71
CA GLY A 112 13.73 8.32 16.41
C GLY A 112 15.02 7.93 15.70
N ASP A 113 15.99 7.49 16.47
CA ASP A 113 17.32 7.06 16.00
C ASP A 113 17.24 5.60 15.51
N PHE A 114 16.79 5.38 14.30
CA PHE A 114 16.57 4.04 13.76
C PHE A 114 17.24 3.76 12.42
N LEU A 115 17.89 4.77 11.82
CA LEU A 115 18.62 4.61 10.56
C LEU A 115 20.07 4.23 10.88
N GLN A 116 20.41 2.97 10.70
CA GLN A 116 21.80 2.52 10.80
C GLN A 116 22.51 2.76 9.48
N MET A 117 23.43 3.74 9.45
CA MET A 117 24.11 4.12 8.23
C MET A 117 25.30 3.20 7.91
N ILE A 118 25.67 3.09 6.65
CA ILE A 118 26.81 2.25 6.24
C ILE A 118 28.16 2.76 6.75
N ASP A 119 28.28 4.01 7.11
CA ASP A 119 29.49 4.60 7.73
C ASP A 119 29.60 4.28 9.24
N GLY A 120 28.58 3.64 9.82
CA GLY A 120 28.51 3.27 11.23
C GLY A 120 27.80 4.31 12.10
N SER A 121 27.37 5.43 11.56
CA SER A 121 26.57 6.41 12.29
C SER A 121 25.12 5.92 12.44
N VAL A 122 24.41 6.49 13.41
CA VAL A 122 22.96 6.32 13.58
C VAL A 122 22.32 7.67 13.33
N LYS A 123 21.31 7.68 12.48
CA LYS A 123 20.57 8.89 12.09
C LYS A 123 19.07 8.73 12.32
N SER A 124 18.41 9.85 12.34
CA SER A 124 16.96 9.98 12.33
C SER A 124 16.52 10.83 11.13
N PHE A 125 15.24 10.82 10.79
CA PHE A 125 14.74 11.74 9.77
C PHE A 125 14.85 13.22 10.20
N SER A 126 14.95 13.49 11.49
CA SER A 126 15.15 14.86 12.00
C SER A 126 16.51 15.46 11.61
N ASP A 127 17.52 14.63 11.29
CA ASP A 127 18.83 15.09 10.81
C ASP A 127 18.78 15.73 9.41
N TYR A 128 17.68 15.50 8.71
CA TYR A 128 17.44 16.04 7.37
C TYR A 128 16.43 17.22 7.36
N LYS A 129 16.06 17.75 8.54
CA LYS A 129 15.11 18.88 8.63
C LYS A 129 15.62 20.11 7.87
N GLY A 130 14.69 20.76 7.17
CA GLY A 130 14.97 21.96 6.40
C GLY A 130 15.53 21.69 5.00
N LYS A 131 15.67 20.43 4.59
CA LYS A 131 16.17 20.02 3.28
C LYS A 131 15.12 19.20 2.55
N LEU A 132 15.20 19.18 1.22
CA LEU A 132 14.42 18.23 0.43
C LEU A 132 15.08 16.85 0.55
N LEU A 133 14.32 15.86 1.05
CA LEU A 133 14.77 14.49 1.21
C LEU A 133 14.07 13.58 0.21
N VAL A 134 14.84 12.94 -0.66
CA VAL A 134 14.38 11.91 -1.60
C VAL A 134 14.75 10.55 -1.03
N ILE A 135 13.75 9.74 -0.70
CA ILE A 135 13.96 8.42 -0.08
C ILE A 135 13.63 7.33 -1.10
N ASN A 136 14.55 6.39 -1.29
CA ASN A 136 14.32 5.15 -2.04
C ASN A 136 14.38 3.96 -1.08
N PHE A 137 13.35 3.12 -1.08
CA PHE A 137 13.33 1.86 -0.35
C PHE A 137 13.66 0.71 -1.27
N TRP A 138 14.62 -0.13 -0.88
CA TRP A 138 15.10 -1.22 -1.70
C TRP A 138 15.57 -2.42 -0.87
N TYR A 139 15.91 -3.52 -1.53
CA TYR A 139 16.60 -4.67 -0.95
C TYR A 139 17.37 -5.44 -2.02
N ILE A 140 18.37 -6.22 -1.62
CA ILE A 140 19.37 -6.83 -2.49
C ILE A 140 18.78 -7.77 -3.56
N ASN A 141 17.67 -8.46 -3.25
CA ASN A 141 17.01 -9.37 -4.19
C ASN A 141 15.83 -8.72 -4.96
N CYS A 142 15.69 -7.39 -4.90
CA CYS A 142 14.66 -6.65 -5.62
C CYS A 142 15.14 -6.34 -7.05
N GLY A 143 14.85 -7.22 -7.99
CA GLY A 143 15.22 -7.03 -9.40
C GLY A 143 14.80 -5.67 -9.97
N PRO A 144 13.54 -5.24 -9.85
CA PRO A 144 13.10 -3.91 -10.30
C PRO A 144 13.88 -2.76 -9.64
N CYS A 145 14.15 -2.84 -8.31
CA CYS A 145 14.91 -1.80 -7.61
C CYS A 145 16.33 -1.67 -8.16
N ILE A 146 16.98 -2.80 -8.47
CA ILE A 146 18.33 -2.81 -9.05
C ILE A 146 18.30 -2.22 -10.48
N ALA A 147 17.29 -2.54 -11.26
CA ALA A 147 17.15 -2.05 -12.63
C ALA A 147 16.95 -0.53 -12.70
N GLU A 148 16.39 0.10 -11.67
CA GLU A 148 16.18 1.55 -11.62
C GLU A 148 17.42 2.33 -11.10
N MET A 149 18.37 1.69 -10.41
CA MET A 149 19.54 2.36 -9.82
C MET A 149 20.33 3.25 -10.78
N PRO A 150 20.58 2.88 -12.06
CA PRO A 150 21.24 3.77 -13.00
C PRO A 150 20.49 5.10 -13.21
N TYR A 151 19.16 5.05 -13.33
CA TYR A 151 18.33 6.26 -13.48
C TYR A 151 18.32 7.12 -12.21
N LEU A 152 18.34 6.48 -11.04
CA LEU A 152 18.46 7.16 -9.75
C LEU A 152 19.84 7.81 -9.58
N ASN A 153 20.90 7.17 -10.08
CA ASN A 153 22.25 7.77 -10.13
C ASN A 153 22.31 8.99 -11.04
N ASP A 154 21.61 8.96 -12.19
CA ASP A 154 21.50 10.11 -13.08
C ASP A 154 20.76 11.26 -12.41
N LEU A 155 19.73 10.96 -11.62
CA LEU A 155 19.00 11.96 -10.82
C LEU A 155 19.94 12.65 -9.82
N VAL A 156 20.77 11.90 -9.09
CA VAL A 156 21.80 12.47 -8.19
C VAL A 156 22.75 13.39 -8.96
N ASN A 157 23.23 12.97 -10.13
CA ASN A 157 24.14 13.78 -10.94
C ASN A 157 23.45 15.08 -11.42
N GLN A 158 22.18 15.01 -11.81
CA GLN A 158 21.43 16.17 -12.28
C GLN A 158 21.24 17.22 -11.20
N TYR A 159 21.02 16.81 -9.95
CA TYR A 159 20.70 17.69 -8.82
C TYR A 159 21.84 17.83 -7.81
N GLN A 160 23.09 17.52 -8.19
CA GLN A 160 24.25 17.55 -7.30
C GLN A 160 24.59 18.94 -6.72
N ASN A 161 24.08 20.02 -7.31
CA ASN A 161 24.29 21.40 -6.88
C ASN A 161 23.08 21.97 -6.10
N GLU A 162 22.06 21.17 -5.89
CA GLU A 162 20.85 21.55 -5.16
C GLU A 162 20.93 21.07 -3.71
N ASP A 163 20.19 21.70 -2.81
CA ASP A 163 20.12 21.27 -1.40
C ASP A 163 19.12 20.11 -1.24
N ILE A 164 19.43 19.01 -1.93
CA ILE A 164 18.63 17.77 -1.95
C ILE A 164 19.47 16.64 -1.38
N HIS A 165 18.90 15.90 -0.44
CA HIS A 165 19.48 14.66 0.08
C HIS A 165 18.81 13.45 -0.53
N PHE A 166 19.63 12.53 -1.03
CA PHE A 166 19.20 11.26 -1.61
C PHE A 166 19.55 10.12 -0.64
N LEU A 167 18.55 9.49 -0.05
CA LEU A 167 18.68 8.47 0.99
C LEU A 167 18.10 7.14 0.50
N ALA A 168 18.91 6.09 0.47
CA ALA A 168 18.49 4.73 0.16
C ALA A 168 18.42 3.89 1.44
N LEU A 169 17.23 3.41 1.76
CA LEU A 169 16.98 2.60 2.95
C LEU A 169 16.69 1.15 2.55
N SER A 170 17.47 0.22 3.11
CA SER A 170 17.30 -1.20 2.88
C SER A 170 16.83 -1.94 4.12
N PHE A 171 16.14 -3.07 3.89
CA PHE A 171 15.81 -4.06 4.91
C PHE A 171 16.93 -5.06 5.15
N ASP A 172 18.00 -5.02 4.33
CA ASP A 172 19.17 -5.88 4.47
C ASP A 172 20.12 -5.37 5.57
N THR A 173 21.02 -6.25 6.01
CA THR A 173 22.02 -5.88 7.00
C THR A 173 23.13 -4.98 6.41
N ILE A 174 23.76 -4.16 7.25
CA ILE A 174 24.85 -3.28 6.81
C ILE A 174 25.99 -4.05 6.08
N PRO A 175 26.46 -5.23 6.57
CA PRO A 175 27.45 -6.01 5.85
C PRO A 175 27.02 -6.43 4.44
N ASP A 176 25.76 -6.84 4.29
CA ASP A 176 25.22 -7.28 3.00
C ASP A 176 25.09 -6.11 2.03
N ILE A 177 24.60 -4.95 2.50
CA ILE A 177 24.53 -3.71 1.73
C ILE A 177 25.91 -3.31 1.23
N LYS A 178 26.93 -3.31 2.10
CA LYS A 178 28.32 -3.01 1.71
C LYS A 178 28.84 -3.99 0.65
N SER A 179 28.57 -5.28 0.84
CA SER A 179 28.99 -6.31 -0.14
C SER A 179 28.34 -6.10 -1.52
N PHE A 180 27.07 -5.71 -1.55
CA PHE A 180 26.35 -5.38 -2.78
C PHE A 180 26.92 -4.13 -3.46
N LEU A 181 27.13 -3.06 -2.72
CA LEU A 181 27.63 -1.78 -3.23
C LEU A 181 29.07 -1.86 -3.75
N ASN A 182 29.86 -2.84 -3.32
CA ASN A 182 31.17 -3.12 -3.92
C ASN A 182 31.10 -3.57 -5.39
N LYS A 183 29.92 -4.04 -5.84
CA LYS A 183 29.70 -4.58 -7.19
C LYS A 183 28.72 -3.74 -8.01
N THR A 184 27.96 -2.86 -7.35
CA THR A 184 26.88 -2.09 -7.97
C THR A 184 26.97 -0.65 -7.51
N GLU A 185 27.10 0.28 -8.46
CA GLU A 185 27.11 1.69 -8.15
C GLU A 185 25.70 2.18 -7.81
N PHE A 186 25.51 2.72 -6.59
CA PHE A 186 24.32 3.42 -6.19
C PHE A 186 24.68 4.64 -5.35
N LYS A 187 24.46 5.84 -5.91
CA LYS A 187 25.02 7.12 -5.42
C LYS A 187 24.28 7.75 -4.24
N TYR A 188 23.24 7.11 -3.75
CA TYR A 188 22.51 7.58 -2.59
C TYR A 188 23.34 7.41 -1.31
N GLU A 189 23.02 8.16 -0.28
CA GLU A 189 23.43 7.84 1.08
C GLU A 189 22.70 6.57 1.54
N HIS A 190 23.39 5.61 2.16
CA HIS A 190 22.81 4.30 2.45
C HIS A 190 22.61 4.06 3.93
N GLY A 191 21.43 3.57 4.27
CA GLY A 191 21.08 3.12 5.61
C GLY A 191 20.31 1.79 5.61
N SER A 192 20.36 1.11 6.75
CA SER A 192 19.55 -0.07 7.06
C SER A 192 18.45 0.29 8.06
N ILE A 193 17.26 -0.24 7.80
CA ILE A 193 16.12 -0.24 8.74
C ILE A 193 15.80 -1.66 9.21
N SER A 194 16.72 -2.61 9.00
CA SER A 194 16.62 -3.97 9.56
C SER A 194 16.67 -3.89 11.09
N ARG A 195 15.79 -4.65 11.75
CA ARG A 195 15.77 -4.78 13.22
C ARG A 195 16.54 -6.01 13.65
#